data_b70756bb72ad9cc5687309fc88fbefc4
#
_entry.id   b70756bb72ad9cc5687309fc88fbefc4
#
_cell.length_a   1.000
_cell.length_b   1.000
_cell.length_c   1.000
_cell.angle_alpha   90.00
_cell.angle_beta   90.00
_cell.angle_gamma   90.00
#
_symmetry.space_group_name_H-M   'P 1'
#
loop_
_entity.id
_entity.type
_entity.pdbx_description
1 polymer ?
#
loop_
_entity_poly.entity_id
_entity_poly.type
_entity_poly.pdbx_seq_one_letter_code
_entity_poly.pdbx_strand_id
1 'polypeptide(L)'
;MKSATRILAALLCVLLLLPTVAFAQAQPSLEKQIAQSAEGMSALGGKKGELLKDRELFPAGDSVCDWLAIAMALSGTRESYSDYLAELKAHVEDAYAKNGCLDRNKATEYHRISLTVLALGGNPTNFGTKPDGSAIDLIAEGTYNYARDPGAQGLNGWIWALLTLDAGDTEVPADALYSREDMVNAISVAQEPDGGFGLIPGKSDVDITAMAVSYTHLRAHETGAYL
;
A
#
# COMPACT_ATOMS: atom_id res chain seq x y z
N MET A 1 -68.00 -6.17 11.29
CA MET A 1 -66.71 -6.46 11.94
C MET A 1 -65.69 -7.14 11.00
N LYS A 2 -65.99 -8.22 10.28
CA LYS A 2 -65.00 -8.95 9.44
C LYS A 2 -64.36 -8.15 8.29
N SER A 3 -65.08 -7.12 7.76
CA SER A 3 -64.55 -6.26 6.68
C SER A 3 -63.51 -5.23 7.19
N ALA A 4 -63.77 -4.59 8.32
CA ALA A 4 -62.86 -3.60 8.91
C ALA A 4 -61.52 -4.22 9.33
N THR A 5 -61.56 -5.44 9.86
CA THR A 5 -60.34 -6.17 10.25
C THR A 5 -59.48 -6.54 9.04
N ARG A 6 -60.08 -6.87 7.92
CA ARG A 6 -59.34 -7.18 6.66
C ARG A 6 -58.72 -5.92 6.04
N ILE A 7 -59.42 -4.78 6.11
CA ILE A 7 -58.88 -3.50 5.63
C ILE A 7 -57.74 -3.03 6.52
N LEU A 8 -57.87 -3.18 7.84
CA LEU A 8 -56.79 -2.85 8.78
C LEU A 8 -55.54 -3.73 8.58
N ALA A 9 -55.74 -5.03 8.36
CA ALA A 9 -54.61 -5.95 8.09
C ALA A 9 -53.92 -5.63 6.76
N ALA A 10 -54.67 -5.28 5.72
CA ALA A 10 -54.08 -4.87 4.44
C ALA A 10 -53.29 -3.56 4.55
N LEU A 11 -53.84 -2.58 5.30
CA LEU A 11 -53.11 -1.33 5.59
C LEU A 11 -51.84 -1.55 6.39
N LEU A 12 -51.84 -2.47 7.38
CA LEU A 12 -50.66 -2.81 8.16
C LEU A 12 -49.60 -3.48 7.31
N CYS A 13 -49.97 -4.38 6.39
CA CYS A 13 -49.04 -5.00 5.44
C CYS A 13 -48.41 -3.96 4.50
N VAL A 14 -49.17 -2.99 4.00
CA VAL A 14 -48.63 -1.92 3.18
C VAL A 14 -47.70 -1.02 3.99
N LEU A 15 -48.02 -0.71 5.24
CA LEU A 15 -47.19 0.10 6.13
C LEU A 15 -45.84 -0.62 6.48
N LEU A 16 -45.84 -1.95 6.61
CA LEU A 16 -44.66 -2.75 6.85
C LEU A 16 -43.75 -2.91 5.62
N LEU A 17 -44.31 -2.74 4.41
CA LEU A 17 -43.55 -2.78 3.16
C LEU A 17 -42.90 -1.43 2.80
N LEU A 18 -43.45 -0.32 3.29
CA LEU A 18 -42.93 1.02 3.02
C LEU A 18 -41.48 1.26 3.46
N PRO A 19 -41.01 0.79 4.65
CA PRO A 19 -39.60 0.97 5.04
C PRO A 19 -38.63 0.16 4.19
N THR A 20 -39.02 -0.99 3.66
CA THR A 20 -38.12 -1.80 2.83
C THR A 20 -37.86 -1.18 1.45
N VAL A 21 -38.75 -0.40 0.95
CA VAL A 21 -38.60 0.33 -0.33
C VAL A 21 -37.77 1.61 -0.13
N ALA A 22 -37.87 2.25 1.04
CA ALA A 22 -37.11 3.48 1.35
C ALA A 22 -35.63 3.22 1.62
N PHE A 23 -35.20 2.01 1.99
CA PHE A 23 -33.80 1.63 2.22
C PHE A 23 -33.09 1.03 1.01
N ALA A 24 -33.80 0.83 -0.12
CA ALA A 24 -33.17 0.41 -1.37
C ALA A 24 -32.62 1.63 -2.16
N GLN A 25 -31.91 2.54 -1.47
CA GLN A 25 -31.07 3.47 -2.21
C GLN A 25 -29.95 2.64 -2.84
N ALA A 26 -29.83 2.71 -4.17
CA ALA A 26 -28.73 2.08 -4.87
C ALA A 26 -27.42 2.53 -4.22
N GLN A 27 -26.67 1.59 -3.66
CA GLN A 27 -25.35 1.89 -3.11
C GLN A 27 -24.53 2.52 -4.24
N PRO A 28 -23.82 3.62 -3.98
CA PRO A 28 -22.93 4.19 -4.99
C PRO A 28 -21.90 3.13 -5.41
N SER A 29 -21.45 3.17 -6.66
CA SER A 29 -20.39 2.26 -7.12
C SER A 29 -19.16 2.40 -6.23
N LEU A 30 -18.33 1.35 -6.18
CA LEU A 30 -17.10 1.35 -5.37
C LEU A 30 -16.20 2.53 -5.73
N GLU A 31 -16.05 2.83 -7.03
CA GLU A 31 -15.27 3.98 -7.50
C GLU A 31 -15.80 5.30 -6.94
N LYS A 32 -17.13 5.46 -6.92
CA LYS A 32 -17.76 6.66 -6.36
C LYS A 32 -17.54 6.78 -4.85
N GLN A 33 -17.59 5.66 -4.13
CA GLN A 33 -17.31 5.64 -2.68
C GLN A 33 -15.84 5.99 -2.40
N ILE A 34 -14.90 5.44 -3.18
CA ILE A 34 -13.47 5.76 -3.07
C ILE A 34 -13.26 7.25 -3.34
N ALA A 35 -13.79 7.77 -4.44
CA ALA A 35 -13.66 9.19 -4.78
C ALA A 35 -14.24 10.12 -3.70
N GLN A 36 -15.41 9.79 -3.16
CA GLN A 36 -16.02 10.57 -2.07
C GLN A 36 -15.18 10.53 -0.78
N SER A 37 -14.61 9.37 -0.44
CA SER A 37 -13.73 9.23 0.73
C SER A 37 -12.46 10.05 0.55
N ALA A 38 -11.83 9.97 -0.61
CA ALA A 38 -10.63 10.73 -0.93
C ALA A 38 -10.88 12.25 -0.94
N GLU A 39 -12.00 12.69 -1.51
CA GLU A 39 -12.41 14.11 -1.44
C GLU A 39 -12.69 14.57 -0.02
N GLY A 40 -13.31 13.73 0.81
CA GLY A 40 -13.53 14.01 2.22
C GLY A 40 -12.22 14.15 3.00
N MET A 41 -11.25 13.27 2.73
CA MET A 41 -9.91 13.36 3.32
C MET A 41 -9.19 14.64 2.89
N SER A 42 -9.18 14.97 1.60
CA SER A 42 -8.58 16.19 1.07
C SER A 42 -9.16 17.46 1.69
N ALA A 43 -10.45 17.44 2.07
CA ALA A 43 -11.10 18.57 2.71
C ALA A 43 -10.68 18.80 4.18
N LEU A 44 -10.05 17.82 4.86
CA LEU A 44 -9.59 17.95 6.24
C LEU A 44 -8.50 19.02 6.40
N GLY A 45 -7.67 19.25 5.36
CA GLY A 45 -6.66 20.29 5.34
C GLY A 45 -7.20 21.73 5.17
N GLY A 46 -8.52 21.92 5.18
CA GLY A 46 -9.16 23.23 5.06
C GLY A 46 -9.23 23.81 3.66
N LYS A 47 -8.36 23.37 2.75
CA LYS A 47 -8.40 23.68 1.33
C LYS A 47 -8.30 22.43 0.50
N LYS A 48 -9.24 22.25 -0.41
CA LYS A 48 -9.24 21.09 -1.32
C LYS A 48 -7.97 21.07 -2.17
N GLY A 49 -7.26 19.94 -2.15
CA GLY A 49 -6.03 19.76 -2.90
C GLY A 49 -4.75 20.28 -2.21
N GLU A 50 -4.82 20.63 -0.93
CA GLU A 50 -3.68 21.12 -0.15
C GLU A 50 -3.44 20.32 1.15
N LEU A 51 -4.10 19.17 1.33
CA LEU A 51 -3.93 18.34 2.52
C LEU A 51 -2.48 17.88 2.68
N LEU A 52 -1.88 17.40 1.62
CA LEU A 52 -0.49 16.90 1.61
C LEU A 52 0.58 18.00 1.70
N LYS A 53 0.18 19.29 1.76
CA LYS A 53 1.09 20.40 2.08
C LYS A 53 1.19 20.68 3.58
N ASP A 54 0.25 20.19 4.35
CA ASP A 54 0.22 20.40 5.79
C ASP A 54 1.21 19.46 6.48
N ARG A 55 2.42 19.97 6.68
CA ARG A 55 3.53 19.21 7.27
C ARG A 55 3.35 18.88 8.75
N GLU A 56 2.44 19.56 9.44
CA GLU A 56 2.13 19.27 10.84
C GLU A 56 1.16 18.09 10.95
N LEU A 57 0.18 18.02 10.05
CA LEU A 57 -0.81 16.94 10.02
C LEU A 57 -0.35 15.73 9.19
N PHE A 58 0.39 15.95 8.10
CA PHE A 58 0.77 14.93 7.14
C PHE A 58 2.25 15.01 6.75
N PRO A 59 3.17 14.80 7.71
CA PRO A 59 4.60 14.81 7.44
C PRO A 59 4.99 13.66 6.49
N ALA A 60 5.72 13.98 5.42
CA ALA A 60 6.23 12.99 4.50
C ALA A 60 7.29 12.10 5.19
N GLY A 61 7.28 10.80 4.90
CA GLY A 61 8.11 9.81 5.58
C GLY A 61 7.46 9.20 6.82
N ASP A 62 6.33 9.74 7.30
CA ASP A 62 5.49 9.03 8.28
C ASP A 62 4.71 7.90 7.60
N SER A 63 4.64 6.75 8.25
CA SER A 63 4.05 5.55 7.66
C SER A 63 2.57 5.75 7.27
N VAL A 64 1.78 6.37 8.13
CA VAL A 64 0.34 6.57 7.88
C VAL A 64 0.14 7.59 6.76
N CYS A 65 0.95 8.65 6.76
CA CYS A 65 0.88 9.72 5.77
C CYS A 65 1.31 9.26 4.38
N ASP A 66 2.35 8.43 4.28
CA ASP A 66 2.81 7.86 3.03
C ASP A 66 1.74 6.93 2.41
N TRP A 67 1.12 6.03 3.21
CA TRP A 67 0.03 5.18 2.73
C TRP A 67 -1.20 5.98 2.30
N LEU A 68 -1.52 7.07 3.01
CA LEU A 68 -2.58 7.98 2.60
C LEU A 68 -2.27 8.65 1.27
N ALA A 69 -1.03 9.15 1.09
CA ALA A 69 -0.60 9.77 -0.15
C ALA A 69 -0.71 8.81 -1.34
N ILE A 70 -0.31 7.54 -1.16
CA ILE A 70 -0.50 6.46 -2.16
C ILE A 70 -1.99 6.30 -2.49
N ALA A 71 -2.84 6.15 -1.48
CA ALA A 71 -4.27 5.93 -1.68
C ALA A 71 -4.94 7.10 -2.42
N MET A 72 -4.57 8.34 -2.09
CA MET A 72 -5.08 9.53 -2.74
C MET A 72 -4.62 9.62 -4.20
N ALA A 73 -3.35 9.33 -4.49
CA ALA A 73 -2.82 9.34 -5.84
C ALA A 73 -3.52 8.28 -6.71
N LEU A 74 -3.62 7.05 -6.23
CA LEU A 74 -4.24 5.93 -6.96
C LEU A 74 -5.75 6.12 -7.14
N SER A 75 -6.44 6.87 -6.26
CA SER A 75 -7.84 7.23 -6.43
C SER A 75 -8.07 8.37 -7.43
N GLY A 76 -7.01 8.96 -7.98
CA GLY A 76 -7.09 10.12 -8.89
C GLY A 76 -7.48 11.43 -8.19
N THR A 77 -7.38 11.50 -6.86
CA THR A 77 -7.62 12.74 -6.10
C THR A 77 -6.57 13.78 -6.47
N ARG A 78 -7.00 15.03 -6.61
CA ARG A 78 -6.08 16.14 -6.88
C ARG A 78 -5.48 16.64 -5.58
N GLU A 79 -4.16 16.51 -5.47
CA GLU A 79 -3.37 16.97 -4.34
C GLU A 79 -2.03 17.56 -4.78
N SER A 80 -1.31 18.15 -3.84
CA SER A 80 0.02 18.72 -4.06
C SER A 80 1.10 17.65 -3.97
N TYR A 81 1.05 16.66 -4.85
CA TYR A 81 1.98 15.52 -4.85
C TYR A 81 3.45 15.93 -5.04
N SER A 82 3.72 16.96 -5.83
CA SER A 82 5.08 17.49 -6.01
C SER A 82 5.66 18.07 -4.73
N ASP A 83 4.84 18.73 -3.92
CA ASP A 83 5.28 19.30 -2.64
C ASP A 83 5.56 18.18 -1.63
N TYR A 84 4.71 17.15 -1.60
CA TYR A 84 4.91 15.96 -0.78
C TYR A 84 6.18 15.19 -1.17
N LEU A 85 6.41 14.99 -2.48
CA LEU A 85 7.63 14.35 -2.98
C LEU A 85 8.90 15.15 -2.62
N ALA A 86 8.84 16.48 -2.69
CA ALA A 86 9.98 17.31 -2.32
C ALA A 86 10.33 17.18 -0.82
N GLU A 87 9.32 17.11 0.04
CA GLU A 87 9.50 16.88 1.47
C GLU A 87 10.00 15.45 1.76
N LEU A 88 9.41 14.45 1.11
CA LEU A 88 9.82 13.06 1.25
C LEU A 88 11.28 12.88 0.81
N LYS A 89 11.69 13.55 -0.27
CA LYS A 89 13.09 13.57 -0.72
C LYS A 89 14.01 14.17 0.35
N ALA A 90 13.63 15.29 0.93
CA ALA A 90 14.41 15.92 2.00
C ALA A 90 14.52 15.00 3.23
N HIS A 91 13.43 14.29 3.60
CA HIS A 91 13.43 13.29 4.67
C HIS A 91 14.42 12.15 4.38
N VAL A 92 14.44 11.63 3.16
CA VAL A 92 15.37 10.57 2.73
C VAL A 92 16.80 11.07 2.77
N GLU A 93 17.12 12.23 2.18
CA GLU A 93 18.46 12.81 2.17
C GLU A 93 18.99 13.08 3.59
N ASP A 94 18.14 13.56 4.49
CA ASP A 94 18.47 13.78 5.91
C ASP A 94 18.80 12.46 6.63
N ALA A 95 18.04 11.38 6.37
CA ALA A 95 18.32 10.06 6.90
C ALA A 95 19.70 9.54 6.44
N TYR A 96 20.01 9.70 5.16
CA TYR A 96 21.33 9.32 4.63
C TYR A 96 22.46 10.18 5.20
N ALA A 97 22.23 11.48 5.36
CA ALA A 97 23.22 12.37 5.96
C ALA A 97 23.52 12.01 7.43
N LYS A 98 22.52 11.58 8.18
CA LYS A 98 22.67 11.20 9.60
C LYS A 98 23.17 9.79 9.81
N ASN A 99 22.68 8.84 9.02
CA ASN A 99 22.84 7.41 9.30
C ASN A 99 23.64 6.66 8.23
N GLY A 100 23.88 7.28 7.06
CA GLY A 100 24.46 6.67 5.87
C GLY A 100 23.50 5.74 5.11
N CYS A 101 22.25 5.65 5.53
CA CYS A 101 21.19 4.83 4.91
C CYS A 101 19.84 5.31 5.41
N LEU A 102 18.74 4.91 4.75
CA LEU A 102 17.39 5.24 5.18
C LEU A 102 17.03 4.54 6.51
N ASP A 103 17.16 3.22 6.55
CA ASP A 103 17.00 2.41 7.76
C ASP A 103 17.88 1.17 7.69
N ARG A 104 18.62 0.86 8.79
CA ARG A 104 19.54 -0.29 8.85
C ARG A 104 18.85 -1.60 9.19
N ASN A 105 17.65 -1.55 9.73
CA ASN A 105 16.98 -2.72 10.30
C ASN A 105 15.68 -3.05 9.58
N LYS A 106 15.06 -2.07 8.91
CA LYS A 106 13.73 -2.20 8.28
C LYS A 106 13.83 -1.95 6.78
N ALA A 107 13.97 -3.01 6.00
CA ALA A 107 13.87 -2.94 4.54
C ALA A 107 12.51 -2.35 4.11
N THR A 108 11.44 -2.61 4.88
CA THR A 108 10.08 -2.14 4.60
C THR A 108 9.94 -0.61 4.58
N GLU A 109 10.83 0.15 5.20
CA GLU A 109 10.88 1.61 5.07
C GLU A 109 11.22 2.03 3.64
N TYR A 110 12.22 1.38 3.05
CA TYR A 110 12.57 1.59 1.64
C TYR A 110 11.42 1.21 0.70
N HIS A 111 10.77 0.07 0.97
CA HIS A 111 9.66 -0.41 0.16
C HIS A 111 8.49 0.58 0.18
N ARG A 112 8.06 1.01 1.36
CA ARG A 112 6.98 2.00 1.51
C ARG A 112 7.30 3.29 0.77
N ILE A 113 8.49 3.87 0.99
CA ILE A 113 8.89 5.12 0.37
C ILE A 113 9.03 4.96 -1.14
N SER A 114 9.60 3.85 -1.64
CA SER A 114 9.66 3.56 -3.08
C SER A 114 8.28 3.52 -3.71
N LEU A 115 7.33 2.82 -3.09
CA LEU A 115 5.94 2.75 -3.55
C LEU A 115 5.24 4.11 -3.50
N THR A 116 5.51 4.92 -2.47
CA THR A 116 5.01 6.29 -2.39
C THR A 116 5.54 7.13 -3.55
N VAL A 117 6.85 7.08 -3.80
CA VAL A 117 7.49 7.81 -4.90
C VAL A 117 6.90 7.41 -6.25
N LEU A 118 6.72 6.11 -6.49
CA LEU A 118 6.09 5.59 -7.72
C LEU A 118 4.64 6.08 -7.87
N ALA A 119 3.83 5.92 -6.84
CA ALA A 119 2.41 6.30 -6.87
C ALA A 119 2.22 7.81 -7.13
N LEU A 120 3.15 8.63 -6.66
CA LEU A 120 3.13 10.07 -6.85
C LEU A 120 3.84 10.52 -8.15
N GLY A 121 4.31 9.60 -8.97
CA GLY A 121 4.92 9.88 -10.28
C GLY A 121 6.40 10.26 -10.23
N GLY A 122 7.10 9.96 -9.13
CA GLY A 122 8.54 10.14 -8.98
C GLY A 122 9.35 8.92 -9.46
N ASN A 123 10.67 9.01 -9.35
CA ASN A 123 11.60 7.93 -9.68
C ASN A 123 12.36 7.45 -8.44
N PRO A 124 12.04 6.26 -7.88
CA PRO A 124 12.71 5.75 -6.69
C PRO A 124 14.14 5.24 -6.93
N THR A 125 14.54 4.95 -8.18
CA THR A 125 15.92 4.55 -8.50
C THR A 125 16.89 5.73 -8.55
N ASN A 126 16.35 6.96 -8.45
CA ASN A 126 17.13 8.19 -8.36
C ASN A 126 16.36 9.21 -7.51
N PHE A 127 16.24 8.93 -6.22
CA PHE A 127 15.43 9.72 -5.29
C PHE A 127 16.30 10.39 -4.22
N GLY A 128 16.96 11.47 -4.60
CA GLY A 128 17.84 12.24 -3.72
C GLY A 128 19.32 11.94 -3.94
N THR A 129 20.14 12.60 -3.12
CA THR A 129 21.59 12.57 -3.24
C THR A 129 22.23 12.25 -1.89
N LYS A 130 23.18 11.31 -1.89
CA LYS A 130 23.98 10.98 -0.70
C LYS A 130 25.01 12.08 -0.41
N PRO A 131 25.59 12.13 0.79
CA PRO A 131 26.63 13.10 1.14
C PRO A 131 27.87 13.07 0.23
N ASP A 132 28.15 11.94 -0.40
CA ASP A 132 29.26 11.76 -1.36
C ASP A 132 28.93 12.23 -2.80
N GLY A 133 27.70 12.70 -3.03
CA GLY A 133 27.21 13.15 -4.32
C GLY A 133 26.59 12.07 -5.19
N SER A 134 26.59 10.80 -4.78
CA SER A 134 25.94 9.72 -5.52
C SER A 134 24.42 9.76 -5.36
N ALA A 135 23.69 9.21 -6.34
CA ALA A 135 22.24 9.11 -6.29
C ALA A 135 21.80 8.06 -5.23
N ILE A 136 20.64 8.29 -4.64
CA ILE A 136 19.98 7.30 -3.77
C ILE A 136 19.06 6.45 -4.65
N ASP A 137 19.34 5.15 -4.70
CA ASP A 137 18.47 4.15 -5.33
C ASP A 137 17.71 3.39 -4.24
N LEU A 138 16.49 3.85 -3.95
CA LEU A 138 15.65 3.26 -2.90
C LEU A 138 15.24 1.82 -3.22
N ILE A 139 15.05 1.48 -4.50
CA ILE A 139 14.68 0.12 -4.90
C ILE A 139 15.87 -0.81 -4.68
N ALA A 140 17.02 -0.50 -5.25
CA ALA A 140 18.21 -1.35 -5.09
C ALA A 140 18.58 -1.55 -3.62
N GLU A 141 18.68 -0.44 -2.89
CA GLU A 141 19.14 -0.44 -1.51
C GLU A 141 18.11 -0.98 -0.50
N GLY A 142 16.84 -1.01 -0.87
CA GLY A 142 15.75 -1.60 -0.06
C GLY A 142 15.43 -3.05 -0.40
N THR A 143 15.85 -3.54 -1.57
CA THR A 143 15.50 -4.88 -2.07
C THR A 143 16.75 -5.72 -2.30
N TYR A 144 17.19 -5.84 -3.55
CA TYR A 144 18.21 -6.79 -3.96
C TYR A 144 19.63 -6.47 -3.46
N ASN A 145 19.91 -5.24 -3.02
CA ASN A 145 21.18 -4.82 -2.42
C ASN A 145 21.01 -4.31 -0.97
N TYR A 146 19.93 -4.68 -0.30
CA TYR A 146 19.79 -4.34 1.11
C TYR A 146 20.90 -5.01 1.92
N ALA A 147 21.62 -4.22 2.73
CA ALA A 147 22.84 -4.66 3.39
C ALA A 147 22.64 -5.74 4.48
N ARG A 148 21.40 -6.04 4.83
CA ARG A 148 20.99 -7.10 5.75
C ARG A 148 19.93 -7.98 5.08
N ASP A 149 19.57 -9.08 5.75
CA ASP A 149 18.44 -9.90 5.35
C ASP A 149 17.14 -9.05 5.37
N PRO A 150 16.48 -8.82 4.22
CA PRO A 150 15.19 -8.13 4.16
C PRO A 150 14.12 -8.76 5.06
N GLY A 151 14.19 -10.07 5.27
CA GLY A 151 13.30 -10.84 6.14
C GLY A 151 13.67 -10.83 7.62
N ALA A 152 14.72 -10.13 8.05
CA ALA A 152 15.19 -10.13 9.43
C ALA A 152 14.14 -9.70 10.46
N GLN A 153 13.15 -8.92 10.05
CA GLN A 153 12.01 -8.50 10.88
C GLN A 153 10.69 -9.20 10.53
N GLY A 154 10.76 -10.27 9.76
CA GLY A 154 9.64 -11.09 9.35
C GLY A 154 9.47 -11.22 7.85
N LEU A 155 8.63 -12.16 7.44
CA LEU A 155 8.40 -12.54 6.04
C LEU A 155 7.94 -11.36 5.17
N ASN A 156 7.24 -10.39 5.75
CA ASN A 156 6.77 -9.19 5.07
C ASN A 156 7.90 -8.42 4.37
N GLY A 157 9.14 -8.47 4.86
CA GLY A 157 10.27 -7.85 4.18
C GLY A 157 10.52 -8.40 2.79
N TRP A 158 10.48 -9.72 2.62
CA TRP A 158 10.62 -10.38 1.31
C TRP A 158 9.44 -10.13 0.39
N ILE A 159 8.21 -10.17 0.95
CA ILE A 159 6.98 -9.92 0.19
C ILE A 159 6.99 -8.50 -0.37
N TRP A 160 7.27 -7.50 0.48
CA TRP A 160 7.31 -6.10 0.05
C TRP A 160 8.47 -5.79 -0.90
N ALA A 161 9.62 -6.49 -0.77
CA ALA A 161 10.71 -6.35 -1.73
C ALA A 161 10.25 -6.74 -3.15
N LEU A 162 9.60 -7.89 -3.31
CA LEU A 162 9.08 -8.34 -4.60
C LEU A 162 7.99 -7.42 -5.15
N LEU A 163 7.05 -6.97 -4.30
CA LEU A 163 6.01 -6.01 -4.70
C LEU A 163 6.61 -4.69 -5.17
N THR A 164 7.69 -4.23 -4.52
CA THR A 164 8.38 -2.99 -4.90
C THR A 164 9.09 -3.13 -6.25
N LEU A 165 9.74 -4.28 -6.49
CA LEU A 165 10.38 -4.59 -7.78
C LEU A 165 9.35 -4.64 -8.91
N ASP A 166 8.20 -5.29 -8.68
CA ASP A 166 7.13 -5.40 -9.67
C ASP A 166 6.47 -4.03 -9.94
N ALA A 167 6.17 -3.27 -8.89
CA ALA A 167 5.60 -1.92 -9.04
C ALA A 167 6.53 -0.96 -9.79
N GLY A 168 7.84 -1.12 -9.64
CA GLY A 168 8.87 -0.30 -10.32
C GLY A 168 9.31 -0.87 -11.67
N ASP A 169 8.75 -1.99 -12.13
CA ASP A 169 9.19 -2.73 -13.33
C ASP A 169 10.73 -2.89 -13.35
N THR A 170 11.28 -3.31 -12.19
CA THR A 170 12.73 -3.31 -11.97
C THR A 170 13.30 -4.71 -12.14
N GLU A 171 14.25 -4.85 -13.06
CA GLU A 171 15.06 -6.05 -13.19
C GLU A 171 16.14 -6.11 -12.11
N VAL A 172 16.36 -7.29 -11.54
CA VAL A 172 17.41 -7.53 -10.55
C VAL A 172 18.71 -7.85 -11.28
N PRO A 173 19.80 -7.09 -11.06
CA PRO A 173 21.10 -7.37 -11.67
C PRO A 173 21.65 -8.75 -11.27
N ALA A 174 22.43 -9.38 -12.15
CA ALA A 174 22.99 -10.71 -11.91
C ALA A 174 24.03 -10.76 -10.77
N ASP A 175 24.61 -9.61 -10.42
CA ASP A 175 25.57 -9.45 -9.32
C ASP A 175 24.95 -8.89 -8.03
N ALA A 176 23.62 -8.85 -7.95
CA ALA A 176 22.88 -8.44 -6.76
C ALA A 176 23.14 -9.37 -5.57
N LEU A 177 23.00 -8.84 -4.34
CA LEU A 177 23.14 -9.64 -3.11
C LEU A 177 22.01 -10.69 -3.00
N TYR A 178 20.80 -10.34 -3.45
CA TYR A 178 19.63 -11.23 -3.45
C TYR A 178 19.02 -11.22 -4.84
N SER A 179 18.95 -12.37 -5.46
CA SER A 179 18.21 -12.55 -6.71
C SER A 179 16.69 -12.54 -6.45
N ARG A 180 15.91 -12.35 -7.51
CA ARG A 180 14.46 -12.51 -7.41
C ARG A 180 14.08 -13.95 -7.00
N GLU A 181 14.83 -14.95 -7.44
CA GLU A 181 14.63 -16.35 -7.06
C GLU A 181 14.86 -16.58 -5.57
N ASP A 182 15.91 -15.97 -4.97
CA ASP A 182 16.14 -16.02 -3.53
C ASP A 182 14.94 -15.47 -2.74
N MET A 183 14.40 -14.33 -3.17
CA MET A 183 13.24 -13.71 -2.54
C MET A 183 11.99 -14.58 -2.62
N VAL A 184 11.69 -15.15 -3.80
CA VAL A 184 10.57 -16.08 -4.01
C VAL A 184 10.75 -17.34 -3.17
N ASN A 185 11.96 -17.90 -3.14
CA ASN A 185 12.27 -19.07 -2.33
C ASN A 185 12.11 -18.80 -0.83
N ALA A 186 12.56 -17.64 -0.35
CA ALA A 186 12.38 -17.24 1.04
C ALA A 186 10.89 -17.23 1.46
N ILE A 187 9.99 -16.78 0.58
CA ILE A 187 8.55 -16.83 0.83
C ILE A 187 8.04 -18.27 0.77
N SER A 188 8.43 -19.02 -0.27
CA SER A 188 7.90 -20.38 -0.49
C SER A 188 8.24 -21.34 0.64
N VAL A 189 9.46 -21.27 1.18
CA VAL A 189 9.89 -22.16 2.30
C VAL A 189 9.30 -21.73 3.65
N ALA A 190 8.76 -20.54 3.75
CA ALA A 190 8.13 -20.03 4.96
C ALA A 190 6.65 -20.43 5.09
N GLN A 191 6.10 -21.18 4.13
CA GLN A 191 4.72 -21.65 4.22
C GLN A 191 4.59 -22.67 5.36
N GLU A 192 3.61 -22.44 6.23
CA GLU A 192 3.34 -23.32 7.36
C GLU A 192 2.54 -24.56 6.94
N PRO A 193 2.53 -25.63 7.76
CA PRO A 193 1.82 -26.88 7.43
C PRO A 193 0.31 -26.73 7.22
N ASP A 194 -0.30 -25.66 7.77
CA ASP A 194 -1.70 -25.34 7.55
C ASP A 194 -1.96 -24.57 6.23
N GLY A 195 -0.90 -24.31 5.44
CA GLY A 195 -0.95 -23.58 4.18
C GLY A 195 -0.88 -22.07 4.33
N GLY A 196 -0.88 -21.54 5.55
CA GLY A 196 -0.73 -20.12 5.84
C GLY A 196 0.72 -19.65 5.90
N PHE A 197 0.89 -18.37 6.21
CA PHE A 197 2.20 -17.73 6.41
C PHE A 197 2.18 -16.93 7.70
N GLY A 198 3.31 -16.88 8.39
CA GLY A 198 3.48 -16.13 9.63
C GLY A 198 4.57 -15.07 9.54
N LEU A 199 4.48 -14.08 10.43
CA LEU A 199 5.57 -13.11 10.59
C LEU A 199 6.84 -13.79 11.10
N ILE A 200 6.63 -14.78 11.97
CA ILE A 200 7.66 -15.66 12.52
C ILE A 200 7.24 -17.13 12.29
N PRO A 201 8.19 -18.04 12.13
CA PRO A 201 7.88 -19.48 11.93
C PRO A 201 7.03 -20.11 13.04
N GLY A 202 6.19 -21.04 12.66
CA GLY A 202 5.39 -21.87 13.56
C GLY A 202 4.01 -21.31 13.92
N LYS A 203 3.61 -20.16 13.37
CA LYS A 203 2.29 -19.57 13.62
C LYS A 203 1.82 -18.78 12.42
N SER A 204 0.85 -19.28 11.69
CA SER A 204 0.18 -18.54 10.62
C SER A 204 -0.53 -17.30 11.13
N ASP A 205 -0.46 -16.24 10.36
CA ASP A 205 -1.09 -14.94 10.59
C ASP A 205 -1.92 -14.56 9.38
N VAL A 206 -3.11 -14.04 9.59
CA VAL A 206 -4.07 -13.73 8.50
C VAL A 206 -3.53 -12.63 7.60
N ASP A 207 -2.91 -11.60 8.17
CA ASP A 207 -2.42 -10.44 7.41
C ASP A 207 -1.20 -10.85 6.58
N ILE A 208 -0.25 -11.58 7.16
CA ILE A 208 0.93 -12.07 6.45
C ILE A 208 0.55 -13.07 5.36
N THR A 209 -0.42 -13.95 5.64
CA THR A 209 -0.95 -14.88 4.64
C THR A 209 -1.60 -14.11 3.48
N ALA A 210 -2.41 -13.09 3.77
CA ALA A 210 -3.02 -12.27 2.73
C ALA A 210 -1.97 -11.54 1.87
N MET A 211 -0.91 -11.00 2.48
CA MET A 211 0.19 -10.36 1.76
C MET A 211 0.91 -11.36 0.82
N ALA A 212 1.28 -12.54 1.34
CA ALA A 212 1.97 -13.57 0.57
C ALA A 212 1.11 -14.08 -0.60
N VAL A 213 -0.18 -14.33 -0.35
CA VAL A 213 -1.13 -14.79 -1.38
C VAL A 213 -1.38 -13.70 -2.42
N SER A 214 -1.48 -12.44 -2.03
CA SER A 214 -1.65 -11.33 -2.97
C SER A 214 -0.49 -11.26 -3.96
N TYR A 215 0.76 -11.44 -3.50
CA TYR A 215 1.91 -11.51 -4.37
C TYR A 215 1.85 -12.71 -5.33
N THR A 216 1.56 -13.91 -4.83
CA THR A 216 1.50 -15.12 -5.66
C THR A 216 0.38 -15.05 -6.71
N HIS A 217 -0.76 -14.44 -6.39
CA HIS A 217 -1.86 -14.23 -7.33
C HIS A 217 -1.54 -13.22 -8.44
N LEU A 218 -0.89 -12.11 -8.12
CA LEU A 218 -0.44 -11.14 -9.12
C LEU A 218 0.46 -11.82 -10.16
N ARG A 219 1.42 -12.62 -9.70
CA ARG A 219 2.32 -13.38 -10.59
C ARG A 219 1.63 -14.47 -11.39
N ALA A 220 0.65 -15.18 -10.82
CA ALA A 220 -0.11 -16.19 -11.54
C ALA A 220 -0.91 -15.63 -12.72
N HIS A 221 -1.40 -14.39 -12.61
CA HIS A 221 -2.07 -13.70 -13.71
C HIS A 221 -1.10 -13.23 -14.80
N GLU A 222 0.11 -12.83 -14.45
CA GLU A 222 1.15 -12.45 -15.42
C GLU A 222 1.76 -13.67 -16.13
N THR A 223 1.88 -14.80 -15.42
CA THR A 223 2.44 -16.05 -15.96
C THR A 223 1.39 -17.00 -16.50
N GLY A 224 0.16 -16.58 -16.71
CA GLY A 224 -0.99 -17.36 -17.18
C GLY A 224 -0.79 -18.16 -18.50
N ALA A 225 0.46 -18.36 -18.90
CA ALA A 225 0.91 -19.22 -19.99
C ALA A 225 1.43 -20.61 -19.51
N TYR A 226 1.40 -20.92 -18.21
CA TYR A 226 2.00 -22.15 -17.64
C TYR A 226 1.05 -22.92 -16.70
N LEU A 227 -0.20 -23.09 -17.08
CA LEU A 227 -1.06 -24.15 -16.57
C LEU A 227 -1.78 -24.82 -17.73
#